data_700cb2a22d271739a04af933155497f2
#
_entry.id   700cb2a22d271739a04af933155497f2
#
_cell.length_a   1.000
_cell.length_b   1.000
_cell.length_c   1.000
_cell.angle_alpha   90.00
_cell.angle_beta   90.00
_cell.angle_gamma   90.00
#
_symmetry.space_group_name_H-M   'P 1'
#
loop_
_entity.id
_entity.type
_entity.pdbx_description
1 polymer ?
#
loop_
_entity_poly.entity_id
_entity_poly.type
_entity_poly.pdbx_seq_one_letter_code
_entity_poly.pdbx_strand_id
1 'polypeptide(L)'
;GEITKKQIADLIPLLKKGDIIVDGGNSNFKHSVKMGSMLEEYDIGFMDCGTSGGVWGLSEGYCLMVGASLEVAKAVEPILKALSPTPQTGWLHVGPVGSGHFTKMIHNGIEYGMMESFAEGLELLKGREEYAIDVAEVTELWRHGSVVRSWLLDLTAEALKGDQDLDKIEPFVADSGEGRWTAVEAIEQGIPAPVLTQALQVRFRSQEKSKGYGYKILSIMRNAFGGHTMKKKG
;
A
#
# COMPACT_ATOMS: atom_id res chain seq x y z
N GLY A 1 -14.57 2.85 2.13
CA GLY A 1 -15.72 3.06 1.26
C GLY A 1 -16.99 3.47 1.96
N GLU A 2 -17.87 2.54 2.28
CA GLU A 2 -19.19 2.88 2.88
C GLU A 2 -19.06 3.53 4.27
N ILE A 3 -18.13 3.08 5.09
CA ILE A 3 -17.88 3.67 6.42
C ILE A 3 -17.43 5.13 6.27
N THR A 4 -16.47 5.40 5.39
CA THR A 4 -15.96 6.76 5.12
C THR A 4 -17.07 7.67 4.60
N LYS A 5 -17.88 7.17 3.67
CA LYS A 5 -19.02 7.91 3.13
C LYS A 5 -20.03 8.28 4.22
N LYS A 6 -20.40 7.31 5.08
CA LYS A 6 -21.30 7.56 6.20
C LYS A 6 -20.71 8.61 7.15
N GLN A 7 -19.44 8.46 7.52
CA GLN A 7 -18.76 9.40 8.42
C GLN A 7 -18.73 10.82 7.86
N ILE A 8 -18.47 10.99 6.57
CA ILE A 8 -18.51 12.30 5.90
C ILE A 8 -19.95 12.87 5.95
N ALA A 9 -20.95 12.07 5.64
CA ALA A 9 -22.36 12.52 5.71
C ALA A 9 -22.76 12.95 7.13
N ASP A 10 -22.30 12.24 8.15
CA ASP A 10 -22.58 12.57 9.57
C ASP A 10 -21.85 13.88 10.00
N LEU A 11 -20.72 14.22 9.35
CA LEU A 11 -19.96 15.44 9.63
C LEU A 11 -20.55 16.70 8.99
N ILE A 12 -21.16 16.61 7.79
CA ILE A 12 -21.68 17.77 7.05
C ILE A 12 -22.52 18.73 7.93
N PRO A 13 -23.49 18.26 8.75
CA PRO A 13 -24.30 19.15 9.57
C PRO A 13 -23.54 19.88 10.67
N LEU A 14 -22.32 19.45 10.99
CA LEU A 14 -21.44 19.98 12.04
C LEU A 14 -20.41 20.96 11.49
N LEU A 15 -20.28 21.03 10.16
CA LEU A 15 -19.30 21.85 9.47
C LEU A 15 -19.93 23.13 8.91
N LYS A 16 -19.11 24.09 8.61
CA LYS A 16 -19.47 25.37 8.01
C LYS A 16 -18.69 25.60 6.71
N LYS A 17 -19.21 26.51 5.91
CA LYS A 17 -18.52 27.00 4.71
C LYS A 17 -17.06 27.32 4.98
N GLY A 18 -16.16 26.78 4.16
CA GLY A 18 -14.72 26.96 4.24
C GLY A 18 -14.00 25.94 5.14
N ASP A 19 -14.71 25.08 5.85
CA ASP A 19 -14.09 23.93 6.52
C ASP A 19 -13.57 22.94 5.48
N ILE A 20 -12.59 22.12 5.86
CA ILE A 20 -11.94 21.16 4.96
C ILE A 20 -12.01 19.75 5.58
N ILE A 21 -12.46 18.78 4.78
CA ILE A 21 -12.36 17.36 5.11
C ILE A 21 -11.16 16.76 4.38
N VAL A 22 -10.30 16.04 5.12
CA VAL A 22 -9.20 15.27 4.56
C VAL A 22 -9.49 13.77 4.75
N ASP A 23 -9.65 13.03 3.66
CA ASP A 23 -9.70 11.56 3.67
C ASP A 23 -8.27 11.01 3.51
N GLY A 24 -7.64 10.65 4.64
CA GLY A 24 -6.32 10.02 4.71
C GLY A 24 -6.37 8.50 4.70
N GLY A 25 -7.51 7.90 4.42
CA GLY A 25 -7.70 6.46 4.34
C GLY A 25 -7.16 5.85 3.05
N ASN A 26 -7.42 4.55 2.88
CA ASN A 26 -7.09 3.83 1.65
C ASN A 26 -8.40 3.62 0.85
N SER A 27 -8.90 4.69 0.28
CA SER A 27 -10.19 4.73 -0.40
C SER A 27 -10.03 4.54 -1.92
N ASN A 28 -11.08 4.03 -2.57
CA ASN A 28 -11.14 4.02 -4.03
C ASN A 28 -11.30 5.45 -4.55
N PHE A 29 -10.44 5.87 -5.47
CA PHE A 29 -10.41 7.24 -6.00
C PHE A 29 -11.74 7.69 -6.63
N LYS A 30 -12.52 6.77 -7.23
CA LYS A 30 -13.85 7.07 -7.79
C LYS A 30 -14.85 7.50 -6.69
N HIS A 31 -14.65 6.99 -5.45
CA HIS A 31 -15.44 7.44 -4.30
C HIS A 31 -14.98 8.83 -3.86
N SER A 32 -13.68 9.10 -3.86
CA SER A 32 -13.13 10.42 -3.49
C SER A 32 -13.67 11.53 -4.42
N VAL A 33 -13.70 11.27 -5.73
CA VAL A 33 -14.30 12.22 -6.70
C VAL A 33 -15.77 12.51 -6.35
N LYS A 34 -16.58 11.48 -6.06
CA LYS A 34 -17.98 11.66 -5.68
C LYS A 34 -18.14 12.43 -4.38
N MET A 35 -17.29 12.16 -3.38
CA MET A 35 -17.32 12.88 -2.09
C MET A 35 -16.93 14.34 -2.26
N GLY A 36 -15.91 14.63 -3.07
CA GLY A 36 -15.51 16.01 -3.38
C GLY A 36 -16.65 16.80 -4.03
N SER A 37 -17.28 16.24 -5.06
CA SER A 37 -18.42 16.89 -5.72
C SER A 37 -19.61 17.12 -4.77
N MET A 38 -19.88 16.17 -3.88
CA MET A 38 -20.96 16.32 -2.89
C MET A 38 -20.65 17.45 -1.88
N LEU A 39 -19.42 17.54 -1.40
CA LEU A 39 -19.00 18.54 -0.40
C LEU A 39 -18.92 19.96 -1.00
N GLU A 40 -18.66 20.08 -2.29
CA GLU A 40 -18.66 21.35 -3.01
C GLU A 40 -20.05 22.03 -2.95
N GLU A 41 -21.16 21.26 -2.92
CA GLU A 41 -22.51 21.78 -2.76
C GLU A 41 -22.74 22.50 -1.42
N TYR A 42 -21.89 22.21 -0.41
CA TYR A 42 -21.92 22.81 0.93
C TYR A 42 -20.80 23.84 1.15
N ASP A 43 -20.07 24.20 0.10
CA ASP A 43 -18.87 25.05 0.21
C ASP A 43 -17.81 24.49 1.19
N ILE A 44 -17.72 23.16 1.34
CA ILE A 44 -16.74 22.45 2.17
C ILE A 44 -15.60 21.95 1.28
N GLY A 45 -14.37 22.28 1.62
CA GLY A 45 -13.19 21.80 0.92
C GLY A 45 -12.98 20.28 1.14
N PHE A 46 -12.46 19.59 0.12
CA PHE A 46 -12.15 18.18 0.21
C PHE A 46 -10.75 17.88 -0.32
N MET A 47 -10.04 16.99 0.39
CA MET A 47 -8.74 16.47 0.01
C MET A 47 -8.75 14.96 0.16
N ASP A 48 -8.37 14.23 -0.87
CA ASP A 48 -7.99 12.82 -0.77
C ASP A 48 -6.47 12.71 -0.64
N CYS A 49 -6.03 12.01 0.40
CA CYS A 49 -4.63 11.90 0.75
C CYS A 49 -4.23 10.42 0.81
N GLY A 50 -3.73 9.90 -0.31
CA GLY A 50 -3.16 8.56 -0.36
C GLY A 50 -1.90 8.51 0.50
N THR A 51 -1.92 7.65 1.53
CA THR A 51 -0.86 7.60 2.53
C THR A 51 -0.10 6.29 2.46
N SER A 52 1.23 6.36 2.39
CA SER A 52 2.16 5.23 2.51
C SER A 52 3.11 5.45 3.69
N GLY A 53 3.62 4.37 4.28
CA GLY A 53 4.45 4.40 5.49
C GLY A 53 3.98 3.38 6.54
N GLY A 54 2.73 2.95 6.46
CA GLY A 54 2.16 1.91 7.31
C GLY A 54 2.37 2.18 8.80
N VAL A 55 2.79 1.14 9.54
CA VAL A 55 3.03 1.23 10.99
C VAL A 55 4.26 2.08 11.35
N TRP A 56 5.14 2.35 10.41
CA TRP A 56 6.37 3.13 10.58
C TRP A 56 6.17 4.62 10.38
N GLY A 57 5.05 5.03 9.78
CA GLY A 57 4.82 6.44 9.43
C GLY A 57 4.83 7.40 10.62
N LEU A 58 4.48 6.92 11.84
CA LEU A 58 4.53 7.75 13.03
C LEU A 58 5.98 8.13 13.42
N SER A 59 6.94 7.22 13.24
CA SER A 59 8.36 7.45 13.58
C SER A 59 9.16 8.02 12.43
N GLU A 60 8.87 7.61 11.19
CA GLU A 60 9.68 7.92 10.01
C GLU A 60 9.07 9.01 9.11
N GLY A 61 7.80 9.40 9.38
CA GLY A 61 7.01 10.22 8.50
C GLY A 61 6.31 9.43 7.39
N TYR A 62 5.26 10.03 6.82
CA TYR A 62 4.45 9.40 5.78
C TYR A 62 4.79 9.92 4.40
N CYS A 63 4.65 9.06 3.39
CA CYS A 63 4.58 9.48 1.99
C CYS A 63 3.13 9.80 1.65
N LEU A 64 2.85 11.08 1.31
CA LEU A 64 1.51 11.63 1.13
C LEU A 64 1.28 12.06 -0.31
N MET A 65 0.33 11.43 -0.99
CA MET A 65 -0.09 11.70 -2.37
C MET A 65 -1.41 12.45 -2.32
N VAL A 66 -1.39 13.75 -2.61
CA VAL A 66 -2.51 14.66 -2.30
C VAL A 66 -3.29 15.04 -3.54
N GLY A 67 -4.60 14.76 -3.53
CA GLY A 67 -5.58 15.22 -4.52
C GLY A 67 -6.52 16.26 -3.92
N ALA A 68 -6.52 17.49 -4.44
CA ALA A 68 -7.35 18.59 -3.95
C ALA A 68 -7.37 19.76 -4.94
N SER A 69 -8.23 20.78 -4.70
CA SER A 69 -8.02 22.09 -5.31
C SER A 69 -6.73 22.74 -4.80
N LEU A 70 -6.15 23.67 -5.57
CA LEU A 70 -4.94 24.39 -5.15
C LEU A 70 -5.14 25.17 -3.85
N GLU A 71 -6.34 25.70 -3.62
CA GLU A 71 -6.68 26.44 -2.43
C GLU A 71 -6.66 25.53 -1.19
N VAL A 72 -7.35 24.39 -1.27
CA VAL A 72 -7.39 23.36 -0.21
C VAL A 72 -6.00 22.82 0.05
N ALA A 73 -5.21 22.51 -1.00
CA ALA A 73 -3.86 21.99 -0.85
C ALA A 73 -2.95 22.96 -0.09
N LYS A 74 -3.03 24.28 -0.41
CA LYS A 74 -2.30 25.32 0.31
C LYS A 74 -2.72 25.46 1.77
N ALA A 75 -4.02 25.39 2.04
CA ALA A 75 -4.53 25.52 3.41
C ALA A 75 -4.06 24.36 4.31
N VAL A 76 -3.95 23.15 3.77
CA VAL A 76 -3.54 21.93 4.49
C VAL A 76 -2.02 21.71 4.48
N GLU A 77 -1.26 22.44 3.65
CA GLU A 77 0.21 22.29 3.49
C GLU A 77 0.99 22.22 4.81
N PRO A 78 0.72 23.05 5.84
CA PRO A 78 1.43 22.95 7.12
C PRO A 78 1.29 21.57 7.78
N ILE A 79 0.11 20.95 7.66
CA ILE A 79 -0.16 19.61 8.20
C ILE A 79 0.60 18.54 7.40
N LEU A 80 0.59 18.66 6.06
CA LEU A 80 1.32 17.75 5.18
C LEU A 80 2.82 17.76 5.50
N LYS A 81 3.40 18.94 5.68
CA LYS A 81 4.82 19.12 6.07
C LYS A 81 5.14 18.51 7.43
N ALA A 82 4.21 18.58 8.38
CA ALA A 82 4.40 18.02 9.71
C ALA A 82 4.30 16.48 9.73
N LEU A 83 3.52 15.90 8.83
CA LEU A 83 3.34 14.45 8.73
C LEU A 83 4.38 13.74 7.86
N SER A 84 5.09 14.48 7.01
CA SER A 84 6.09 13.97 6.08
C SER A 84 7.44 13.70 6.77
N PRO A 85 8.33 12.89 6.17
CA PRO A 85 9.68 12.66 6.70
C PRO A 85 10.49 13.94 6.88
N THR A 86 10.34 14.90 5.97
CA THR A 86 10.84 16.27 6.13
C THR A 86 9.83 17.27 5.54
N PRO A 87 9.86 18.55 5.92
CA PRO A 87 8.97 19.55 5.32
C PRO A 87 9.08 19.68 3.79
N GLN A 88 10.19 19.23 3.20
CA GLN A 88 10.50 19.34 1.76
C GLN A 88 10.33 18.04 0.99
N THR A 89 10.17 16.88 1.67
CA THR A 89 10.14 15.56 1.02
C THR A 89 9.02 14.70 1.59
N GLY A 90 8.56 13.75 0.79
CA GLY A 90 7.57 12.77 1.21
C GLY A 90 6.13 13.21 1.02
N TRP A 91 5.84 14.40 0.49
CA TRP A 91 4.49 14.81 0.12
C TRP A 91 4.47 15.54 -1.22
N LEU A 92 3.37 15.39 -1.95
CA LEU A 92 3.17 16.06 -3.23
C LEU A 92 1.68 16.28 -3.51
N HIS A 93 1.31 17.50 -3.92
CA HIS A 93 0.02 17.75 -4.54
C HIS A 93 0.07 17.23 -5.98
N VAL A 94 -0.55 16.06 -6.22
CA VAL A 94 -0.44 15.33 -7.49
C VAL A 94 -1.52 15.73 -8.50
N GLY A 95 -2.58 16.43 -8.08
CA GLY A 95 -3.63 16.89 -8.97
C GLY A 95 -4.96 17.19 -8.27
N PRO A 96 -6.07 17.22 -9.01
CA PRO A 96 -7.41 17.48 -8.47
C PRO A 96 -7.88 16.34 -7.55
N VAL A 97 -9.03 16.54 -6.90
CA VAL A 97 -9.69 15.53 -6.06
C VAL A 97 -9.80 14.18 -6.80
N GLY A 98 -9.42 13.11 -6.13
CA GLY A 98 -9.34 11.75 -6.64
C GLY A 98 -7.92 11.34 -7.06
N SER A 99 -7.07 12.30 -7.46
CA SER A 99 -5.72 12.00 -7.93
C SER A 99 -4.79 11.45 -6.84
N GLY A 100 -4.99 11.82 -5.59
CA GLY A 100 -4.23 11.32 -4.45
C GLY A 100 -4.44 9.81 -4.25
N HIS A 101 -5.70 9.41 -4.09
CA HIS A 101 -6.04 7.99 -3.95
C HIS A 101 -5.78 7.19 -5.23
N PHE A 102 -5.93 7.79 -6.41
CA PHE A 102 -5.53 7.15 -7.67
C PHE A 102 -4.03 6.84 -7.67
N THR A 103 -3.19 7.82 -7.35
CA THR A 103 -1.73 7.65 -7.28
C THR A 103 -1.37 6.59 -6.23
N LYS A 104 -2.02 6.59 -5.07
CA LYS A 104 -1.83 5.57 -4.03
C LYS A 104 -2.25 4.17 -4.49
N MET A 105 -3.34 4.05 -5.23
CA MET A 105 -3.78 2.78 -5.82
C MET A 105 -2.72 2.20 -6.75
N ILE A 106 -2.15 3.02 -7.64
CA ILE A 106 -1.07 2.60 -8.55
C ILE A 106 0.20 2.22 -7.76
N HIS A 107 0.57 3.01 -6.74
CA HIS A 107 1.66 2.67 -5.82
C HIS A 107 1.46 1.26 -5.24
N ASN A 108 0.27 0.94 -4.75
CA ASN A 108 -0.02 -0.38 -4.19
C ASN A 108 0.02 -1.49 -5.26
N GLY A 109 -0.40 -1.22 -6.48
CA GLY A 109 -0.24 -2.15 -7.60
C GLY A 109 1.24 -2.50 -7.84
N ILE A 110 2.11 -1.48 -7.89
CA ILE A 110 3.57 -1.67 -8.02
C ILE A 110 4.11 -2.49 -6.84
N GLU A 111 3.70 -2.18 -5.62
CA GLU A 111 4.08 -2.92 -4.41
C GLU A 111 3.72 -4.41 -4.51
N TYR A 112 2.52 -4.75 -5.04
CA TYR A 112 2.12 -6.14 -5.28
C TYR A 112 3.10 -6.86 -6.21
N GLY A 113 3.50 -6.23 -7.31
CA GLY A 113 4.47 -6.80 -8.25
C GLY A 113 5.85 -6.99 -7.65
N MET A 114 6.34 -6.00 -6.88
CA MET A 114 7.61 -6.08 -6.17
C MET A 114 7.61 -7.22 -5.15
N MET A 115 6.57 -7.31 -4.33
CA MET A 115 6.43 -8.37 -3.34
C MET A 115 6.41 -9.75 -3.97
N GLU A 116 5.67 -9.91 -5.07
CA GLU A 116 5.59 -11.18 -5.80
C GLU A 116 6.95 -11.58 -6.37
N SER A 117 7.68 -10.65 -6.97
CA SER A 117 9.02 -10.91 -7.50
C SER A 117 10.00 -11.39 -6.42
N PHE A 118 9.96 -10.79 -5.23
CA PHE A 118 10.75 -11.28 -4.08
C PHE A 118 10.28 -12.65 -3.62
N ALA A 119 8.97 -12.88 -3.51
CA ALA A 119 8.42 -14.15 -3.05
C ALA A 119 8.84 -15.31 -3.97
N GLU A 120 8.70 -15.16 -5.28
CA GLU A 120 9.12 -16.14 -6.28
C GLU A 120 10.63 -16.37 -6.25
N GLY A 121 11.43 -15.30 -6.22
CA GLY A 121 12.89 -15.38 -6.19
C GLY A 121 13.42 -16.10 -4.94
N LEU A 122 12.89 -15.78 -3.77
CA LEU A 122 13.28 -16.42 -2.51
C LEU A 122 12.80 -17.88 -2.43
N GLU A 123 11.64 -18.20 -3.01
CA GLU A 123 11.17 -19.59 -3.12
C GLU A 123 12.07 -20.42 -4.05
N LEU A 124 12.54 -19.87 -5.17
CA LEU A 124 13.49 -20.51 -6.07
C LEU A 124 14.83 -20.79 -5.40
N LEU A 125 15.37 -19.83 -4.61
CA LEU A 125 16.59 -20.03 -3.84
C LEU A 125 16.43 -21.19 -2.85
N LYS A 126 15.32 -21.20 -2.10
CA LYS A 126 15.04 -22.26 -1.12
C LYS A 126 14.79 -23.61 -1.78
N GLY A 127 14.19 -23.64 -2.95
CA GLY A 127 13.90 -24.86 -3.70
C GLY A 127 15.14 -25.55 -4.27
N ARG A 128 16.30 -24.90 -4.28
CA ARG A 128 17.56 -25.48 -4.73
C ARG A 128 18.31 -26.14 -3.56
N GLU A 129 17.72 -27.19 -3.02
CA GLU A 129 18.14 -27.83 -1.76
C GLU A 129 19.61 -28.25 -1.75
N GLU A 130 20.18 -28.70 -2.91
CA GLU A 130 21.58 -29.12 -3.02
C GLU A 130 22.60 -28.00 -2.74
N TYR A 131 22.21 -26.74 -2.81
CA TYR A 131 23.09 -25.61 -2.50
C TYR A 131 23.01 -25.19 -1.04
N ALA A 132 22.03 -25.69 -0.29
CA ALA A 132 21.81 -25.35 1.12
C ALA A 132 21.85 -23.82 1.38
N ILE A 133 21.23 -23.04 0.49
CA ILE A 133 21.27 -21.57 0.56
C ILE A 133 20.51 -21.08 1.78
N ASP A 134 21.19 -20.27 2.62
CA ASP A 134 20.53 -19.52 3.67
C ASP A 134 19.84 -18.29 3.08
N VAL A 135 18.50 -18.34 3.00
CA VAL A 135 17.69 -17.28 2.40
C VAL A 135 17.73 -16.00 3.24
N ALA A 136 17.88 -16.10 4.57
CA ALA A 136 17.98 -14.94 5.44
C ALA A 136 19.32 -14.19 5.19
N GLU A 137 20.43 -14.93 5.08
CA GLU A 137 21.74 -14.35 4.78
C GLU A 137 21.78 -13.73 3.37
N VAL A 138 21.13 -14.34 2.39
CA VAL A 138 21.05 -13.78 1.03
C VAL A 138 20.22 -12.50 1.01
N THR A 139 19.09 -12.45 1.70
CA THR A 139 18.30 -11.21 1.79
C THR A 139 19.06 -10.10 2.51
N GLU A 140 19.78 -10.42 3.58
CA GLU A 140 20.66 -9.46 4.26
C GLU A 140 21.77 -8.96 3.33
N LEU A 141 22.44 -9.85 2.58
CA LEU A 141 23.46 -9.49 1.60
C LEU A 141 22.93 -8.48 0.57
N TRP A 142 21.72 -8.70 0.05
CA TRP A 142 21.15 -7.86 -1.00
C TRP A 142 20.76 -6.45 -0.55
N ARG A 143 20.64 -6.22 0.74
CA ARG A 143 20.43 -4.85 1.29
C ARG A 143 21.63 -3.93 1.00
N HIS A 144 22.82 -4.49 0.76
CA HIS A 144 24.07 -3.76 0.62
C HIS A 144 24.64 -3.87 -0.80
N GLY A 145 24.56 -2.79 -1.56
CA GLY A 145 25.16 -2.69 -2.91
C GLY A 145 24.37 -3.38 -4.03
N SER A 146 23.31 -4.12 -3.75
CA SER A 146 22.48 -4.76 -4.77
C SER A 146 21.50 -3.77 -5.39
N VAL A 147 21.20 -3.95 -6.69
CA VAL A 147 20.20 -3.14 -7.41
C VAL A 147 18.76 -3.40 -6.93
N VAL A 148 18.50 -4.54 -6.30
CA VAL A 148 17.17 -4.89 -5.76
C VAL A 148 16.95 -4.39 -4.33
N ARG A 149 17.92 -3.66 -3.76
CA ARG A 149 17.76 -3.05 -2.43
C ARG A 149 16.52 -2.15 -2.41
N SER A 150 15.74 -2.25 -1.35
CA SER A 150 14.52 -1.47 -1.16
C SER A 150 14.10 -1.55 0.31
N TRP A 151 13.27 -0.62 0.78
CA TRP A 151 12.70 -0.75 2.12
C TRP A 151 11.91 -2.05 2.30
N LEU A 152 11.23 -2.51 1.25
CA LEU A 152 10.53 -3.80 1.27
C LEU A 152 11.51 -4.97 1.51
N LEU A 153 12.69 -4.95 0.88
CA LEU A 153 13.73 -5.95 1.11
C LEU A 153 14.30 -5.86 2.54
N ASP A 154 14.51 -4.65 3.07
CA ASP A 154 14.97 -4.44 4.44
C ASP A 154 14.01 -5.08 5.44
N LEU A 155 12.71 -4.83 5.31
CA LEU A 155 11.69 -5.43 6.16
C LEU A 155 11.61 -6.95 6.01
N THR A 156 11.82 -7.47 4.79
CA THR A 156 11.86 -8.92 4.52
C THR A 156 13.05 -9.56 5.22
N ALA A 157 14.24 -8.98 5.10
CA ALA A 157 15.45 -9.48 5.76
C ALA A 157 15.28 -9.50 7.29
N GLU A 158 14.76 -8.43 7.88
CA GLU A 158 14.49 -8.39 9.33
C GLU A 158 13.48 -9.48 9.76
N ALA A 159 12.44 -9.72 8.97
CA ALA A 159 11.44 -10.74 9.28
C ALA A 159 11.99 -12.18 9.17
N LEU A 160 13.01 -12.41 8.35
CA LEU A 160 13.64 -13.72 8.16
C LEU A 160 14.75 -14.03 9.18
N LYS A 161 15.29 -13.05 9.91
CA LYS A 161 16.41 -13.22 10.83
C LYS A 161 16.20 -14.29 11.93
N GLY A 162 14.97 -14.53 12.34
CA GLY A 162 14.68 -15.46 13.42
C GLY A 162 14.09 -16.80 12.97
N ASP A 163 13.55 -16.85 11.76
CA ASP A 163 12.83 -18.03 11.24
C ASP A 163 12.76 -17.93 9.70
N GLN A 164 13.82 -18.36 9.02
CA GLN A 164 13.83 -18.38 7.55
C GLN A 164 12.93 -19.47 6.94
N ASP A 165 12.53 -20.47 7.70
CA ASP A 165 11.66 -21.56 7.22
C ASP A 165 10.17 -21.19 7.28
N LEU A 166 9.83 -20.20 8.11
CA LEU A 166 8.48 -19.70 8.28
C LEU A 166 7.47 -20.81 8.59
N ASP A 167 7.89 -21.80 9.42
CA ASP A 167 7.09 -23.00 9.65
C ASP A 167 5.77 -22.74 10.35
N LYS A 168 5.71 -21.67 11.15
CA LYS A 168 4.52 -21.25 11.89
C LYS A 168 3.56 -20.39 11.07
N ILE A 169 3.95 -20.00 9.85
CA ILE A 169 3.16 -19.12 8.99
C ILE A 169 2.35 -19.96 8.00
N GLU A 170 1.04 -19.69 7.89
CA GLU A 170 0.21 -20.25 6.83
C GLU A 170 0.46 -19.55 5.50
N PRO A 171 0.49 -20.27 4.38
CA PRO A 171 0.67 -19.71 3.04
C PRO A 171 -0.62 -19.05 2.54
N PHE A 172 -1.09 -18.01 3.25
CA PHE A 172 -2.33 -17.29 2.97
C PHE A 172 -2.08 -15.79 2.88
N VAL A 173 -2.48 -15.17 1.80
CA VAL A 173 -2.35 -13.72 1.57
C VAL A 173 -3.73 -13.10 1.37
N ALA A 174 -4.15 -12.25 2.30
CA ALA A 174 -5.42 -11.54 2.18
C ALA A 174 -5.36 -10.49 1.05
N ASP A 175 -6.48 -10.30 0.38
CA ASP A 175 -6.68 -9.24 -0.60
C ASP A 175 -7.43 -8.07 0.06
N SER A 176 -6.83 -6.89 0.01
CA SER A 176 -7.36 -5.65 0.60
C SER A 176 -8.07 -4.74 -0.42
N GLY A 177 -8.08 -5.12 -1.70
CA GLY A 177 -8.84 -4.47 -2.77
C GLY A 177 -8.00 -3.60 -3.73
N GLU A 178 -6.89 -3.02 -3.31
CA GLU A 178 -6.12 -2.07 -4.11
C GLU A 178 -5.54 -2.70 -5.39
N GLY A 179 -5.07 -3.94 -5.29
CA GLY A 179 -4.60 -4.70 -6.46
C GLY A 179 -5.73 -4.95 -7.46
N ARG A 180 -6.96 -5.20 -6.99
CA ARG A 180 -8.15 -5.32 -7.86
C ARG A 180 -8.45 -4.01 -8.57
N TRP A 181 -8.44 -2.90 -7.83
CA TRP A 181 -8.73 -1.59 -8.42
C TRP A 181 -7.69 -1.24 -9.49
N THR A 182 -6.39 -1.53 -9.24
CA THR A 182 -5.32 -1.32 -10.22
C THR A 182 -5.50 -2.18 -11.47
N ALA A 183 -5.85 -3.46 -11.32
CA ALA A 183 -6.08 -4.36 -12.45
C ALA A 183 -7.30 -3.93 -13.28
N VAL A 184 -8.39 -3.52 -12.64
CA VAL A 184 -9.59 -3.00 -13.31
C VAL A 184 -9.26 -1.71 -14.05
N GLU A 185 -8.51 -0.80 -13.43
CA GLU A 185 -8.11 0.46 -14.05
C GLU A 185 -7.25 0.25 -15.29
N ALA A 186 -6.31 -0.70 -15.24
CA ALA A 186 -5.51 -1.08 -16.40
C ALA A 186 -6.38 -1.53 -17.59
N ILE A 187 -7.45 -2.30 -17.31
CA ILE A 187 -8.42 -2.74 -18.32
C ILE A 187 -9.22 -1.54 -18.86
N GLU A 188 -9.73 -0.68 -17.96
CA GLU A 188 -10.52 0.51 -18.34
C GLU A 188 -9.72 1.49 -19.21
N GLN A 189 -8.41 1.64 -18.94
CA GLN A 189 -7.52 2.47 -19.75
C GLN A 189 -6.96 1.77 -21.00
N GLY A 190 -7.15 0.46 -21.13
CA GLY A 190 -6.52 -0.33 -22.21
C GLY A 190 -4.99 -0.43 -22.10
N ILE A 191 -4.44 -0.26 -20.89
CA ILE A 191 -2.99 -0.32 -20.63
C ILE A 191 -2.62 -1.72 -20.16
N PRO A 192 -1.70 -2.43 -20.84
CA PRO A 192 -1.23 -3.73 -20.38
C PRO A 192 -0.51 -3.65 -19.03
N ALA A 193 -0.99 -4.38 -18.03
CA ALA A 193 -0.37 -4.48 -16.71
C ALA A 193 -0.24 -5.95 -16.26
N PRO A 194 0.47 -6.83 -17.02
CA PRO A 194 0.52 -8.25 -16.74
C PRO A 194 1.15 -8.57 -15.39
N VAL A 195 2.23 -7.90 -14.99
CA VAL A 195 2.93 -8.13 -13.72
C VAL A 195 2.01 -7.87 -12.53
N LEU A 196 1.35 -6.72 -12.50
CA LEU A 196 0.46 -6.32 -11.40
C LEU A 196 -0.77 -7.22 -11.32
N THR A 197 -1.34 -7.57 -12.47
CA THR A 197 -2.50 -8.47 -12.56
C THR A 197 -2.13 -9.89 -12.13
N GLN A 198 -0.97 -10.40 -12.53
CA GLN A 198 -0.50 -11.72 -12.12
C GLN A 198 -0.25 -11.78 -10.61
N ALA A 199 0.39 -10.78 -10.02
CA ALA A 199 0.61 -10.69 -8.58
C ALA A 199 -0.70 -10.73 -7.78
N LEU A 200 -1.77 -10.09 -8.27
CA LEU A 200 -3.09 -10.19 -7.69
C LEU A 200 -3.66 -11.62 -7.77
N GLN A 201 -3.53 -12.28 -8.93
CA GLN A 201 -4.05 -13.64 -9.13
C GLN A 201 -3.32 -14.67 -8.24
N VAL A 202 -2.03 -14.48 -8.00
CA VAL A 202 -1.26 -15.31 -7.06
C VAL A 202 -1.81 -15.18 -5.64
N ARG A 203 -2.21 -13.98 -5.21
CA ARG A 203 -2.90 -13.81 -3.90
C ARG A 203 -4.20 -14.60 -3.83
N PHE A 204 -5.01 -14.59 -4.90
CA PHE A 204 -6.24 -15.41 -4.93
C PHE A 204 -5.92 -16.88 -4.81
N ARG A 205 -4.91 -17.38 -5.53
CA ARG A 205 -4.46 -18.76 -5.44
C ARG A 205 -4.01 -19.14 -4.03
N SER A 206 -3.34 -18.25 -3.30
CA SER A 206 -2.93 -18.49 -1.92
C SER A 206 -4.10 -18.79 -0.98
N GLN A 207 -5.30 -18.35 -1.33
CA GLN A 207 -6.52 -18.54 -0.52
C GLN A 207 -7.19 -19.91 -0.74
N GLU A 208 -6.76 -20.67 -1.76
CA GLU A 208 -7.28 -21.98 -2.15
C GLU A 208 -6.52 -23.16 -1.52
N LYS A 209 -6.11 -23.09 -0.26
CA LYS A 209 -5.32 -24.12 0.43
C LYS A 209 -3.99 -24.46 -0.25
N SER A 210 -3.37 -23.45 -0.83
CA SER A 210 -2.07 -23.58 -1.48
C SER A 210 -0.98 -23.93 -0.49
N LYS A 211 0.06 -24.60 -0.98
CA LYS A 211 1.33 -24.82 -0.28
C LYS A 211 2.39 -24.06 -1.05
N GLY A 212 3.22 -23.28 -0.36
CA GLY A 212 4.32 -22.56 -1.00
C GLY A 212 5.00 -21.62 -0.04
N TYR A 213 6.31 -21.60 -0.11
CA TYR A 213 7.14 -20.72 0.71
C TYR A 213 6.93 -19.26 0.31
N GLY A 214 6.79 -18.97 -1.00
CA GLY A 214 6.52 -17.62 -1.51
C GLY A 214 5.29 -16.96 -0.90
N TYR A 215 4.20 -17.71 -0.67
CA TYR A 215 3.02 -17.15 -0.01
C TYR A 215 3.27 -16.76 1.46
N LYS A 216 4.14 -17.49 2.15
CA LYS A 216 4.57 -17.14 3.51
C LYS A 216 5.43 -15.85 3.49
N ILE A 217 6.33 -15.72 2.52
CA ILE A 217 7.11 -14.49 2.28
C ILE A 217 6.18 -13.30 2.05
N LEU A 218 5.18 -13.41 1.19
CA LEU A 218 4.18 -12.36 0.97
C LEU A 218 3.46 -11.97 2.28
N SER A 219 3.11 -12.96 3.09
CA SER A 219 2.42 -12.73 4.37
C SER A 219 3.28 -11.96 5.37
N ILE A 220 4.57 -12.34 5.53
CA ILE A 220 5.47 -11.62 6.45
C ILE A 220 5.79 -10.21 5.98
N MET A 221 5.99 -9.98 4.68
CA MET A 221 6.18 -8.64 4.14
C MET A 221 5.01 -7.72 4.49
N ARG A 222 3.76 -8.16 4.24
CA ARG A 222 2.56 -7.39 4.55
C ARG A 222 2.42 -7.09 6.04
N ASN A 223 2.80 -8.02 6.90
CA ASN A 223 2.82 -7.77 8.33
C ASN A 223 3.89 -6.74 8.71
N ALA A 224 5.09 -6.84 8.15
CA ALA A 224 6.24 -6.01 8.50
C ALA A 224 6.03 -4.52 8.17
N PHE A 225 5.44 -4.19 7.00
CA PHE A 225 5.18 -2.78 6.65
C PHE A 225 3.82 -2.27 7.11
N GLY A 226 2.78 -3.10 7.09
CA GLY A 226 1.40 -2.68 7.28
C GLY A 226 0.70 -3.21 8.54
N GLY A 227 1.37 -4.02 9.35
CA GLY A 227 0.76 -4.65 10.53
C GLY A 227 -0.38 -5.63 10.20
N HIS A 228 -0.48 -6.07 8.93
CA HIS A 228 -1.54 -6.99 8.51
C HIS A 228 -1.46 -8.32 9.25
N THR A 229 -2.60 -8.81 9.71
CA THR A 229 -2.68 -10.09 10.42
C THR A 229 -2.18 -11.25 9.57
N MET A 230 -1.25 -12.01 10.12
CA MET A 230 -0.79 -13.27 9.55
C MET A 230 -1.61 -14.44 10.11
N LYS A 231 -1.99 -15.38 9.26
CA LYS A 231 -2.50 -16.65 9.74
C LYS A 231 -1.34 -17.51 10.23
N LYS A 232 -1.47 -18.04 11.45
CA LYS A 232 -0.52 -18.98 12.04
C LYS A 232 -1.10 -20.38 11.98
N LYS A 233 -0.23 -21.37 11.79
CA LYS A 233 -0.61 -22.78 11.97
C LYS A 233 -0.99 -23.01 13.43
N GLY A 234 -2.11 -23.70 13.65
CA GLY A 234 -2.54 -24.16 14.98
C GLY A 234 -1.69 -25.31 15.51
#